data_fa57f38cd4936a9fca59d8206377804d
#
_entry.id   fa57f38cd4936a9fca59d8206377804d
#
_cell.length_a   1.000
_cell.length_b   1.000
_cell.length_c   1.000
_cell.angle_alpha   90.00
_cell.angle_beta   90.00
_cell.angle_gamma   90.00
#
_symmetry.space_group_name_H-M   'P 1'
#
loop_
_entity.id
_entity.type
_entity.pdbx_description
1 polymer ?
#
loop_
_entity_poly.entity_id
_entity_poly.type
_entity_poly.pdbx_seq_one_letter_code
_entity_poly.pdbx_strand_id
1 'polypeptide(L)'
;MHELTDLAGTTSMRRFDRAFAGTNRLRIEGTDHLVAAARAAGARRLVAQSFAGWPFARVGGPVKTEDDPLDPDPPAELRRTLDAIRHLESAVLGAEGLEGIVLRYGGFYGPGTSAGEGGYMLDDLRRRRFPVIGAGTGVCSFVHIDDAATATLAALERGAPGIYQIVDDDPAPVSAWLPALAAAAGARPPRRVPAWLARLLAGEHAVVLMTEVRGASNAKAKRELGWRPAHPSWRQGFRTGLGPPSQAHALAPDGRSLP
;
A
#
# COMPACT_ATOMS: atom_id res chain seq x y z
N MET A 1 8.85 -6.88 11.16
CA MET A 1 8.65 -5.81 10.16
C MET A 1 8.70 -4.49 10.94
N HIS A 2 9.90 -3.92 11.04
CA HIS A 2 10.08 -2.68 11.78
C HIS A 2 9.48 -1.52 11.00
N GLU A 3 8.86 -0.63 11.74
CA GLU A 3 8.26 0.63 11.34
C GLU A 3 8.99 1.29 10.17
N LEU A 4 8.39 1.17 9.01
CA LEU A 4 8.92 1.80 7.81
C LEU A 4 8.73 3.30 7.81
N THR A 5 7.94 3.83 8.75
CA THR A 5 7.82 5.29 8.95
C THR A 5 7.12 5.58 10.25
N ASP A 6 7.71 6.36 11.11
CA ASP A 6 7.00 7.10 12.13
C ASP A 6 6.24 8.28 11.46
N LEU A 7 5.20 7.94 10.71
CA LEU A 7 4.28 8.95 10.16
C LEU A 7 3.42 9.58 11.27
N ALA A 8 3.35 8.95 12.44
CA ALA A 8 2.61 9.48 13.57
C ALA A 8 3.20 10.80 14.10
N GLY A 9 4.52 11.01 13.92
CA GLY A 9 5.18 12.28 14.24
C GLY A 9 5.15 13.32 13.13
N THR A 10 4.70 12.96 11.92
CA THR A 10 4.77 13.85 10.76
C THR A 10 3.46 14.64 10.60
N THR A 11 3.20 15.58 11.50
CA THR A 11 2.06 16.52 11.41
C THR A 11 2.19 17.52 10.26
N SER A 12 3.30 17.52 9.52
CA SER A 12 3.57 18.40 8.40
C SER A 12 3.89 17.59 7.15
N MET A 13 2.94 17.49 6.23
CA MET A 13 3.13 16.99 4.88
C MET A 13 4.29 17.68 4.14
N ARG A 14 4.72 18.88 4.57
CA ARG A 14 5.92 19.60 4.06
C ARG A 14 7.25 18.88 4.34
N ARG A 15 7.26 17.84 5.18
CA ARG A 15 8.44 17.03 5.52
C ARG A 15 8.37 15.61 4.97
N PHE A 16 7.49 15.36 4.00
CA PHE A 16 7.27 14.04 3.41
C PHE A 16 8.59 13.36 3.00
N ASP A 17 9.42 14.06 2.25
CA ASP A 17 10.73 13.59 1.79
C ASP A 17 11.64 13.13 2.94
N ARG A 18 11.65 13.89 4.05
CA ARG A 18 12.46 13.55 5.24
C ARG A 18 11.87 12.35 5.99
N ALA A 19 10.55 12.26 6.11
CA ALA A 19 9.88 11.14 6.75
C ALA A 19 10.14 9.82 6.01
N PHE A 20 10.22 9.87 4.68
CA PHE A 20 10.49 8.69 3.85
C PHE A 20 11.98 8.41 3.59
N ALA A 21 12.91 9.23 4.07
CA ALA A 21 14.35 9.06 3.78
C ALA A 21 14.89 7.68 4.20
N GLY A 22 14.53 7.19 5.38
CA GLY A 22 14.91 5.85 5.86
C GLY A 22 14.32 4.74 5.00
N THR A 23 13.03 4.84 4.67
CA THR A 23 12.32 3.90 3.80
C THR A 23 12.91 3.89 2.39
N ASN A 24 13.24 5.06 1.83
CA ASN A 24 13.84 5.17 0.51
C ASN A 24 15.25 4.54 0.48
N ARG A 25 16.04 4.72 1.55
CA ARG A 25 17.32 4.06 1.68
C ARG A 25 17.18 2.53 1.75
N LEU A 26 16.20 2.03 2.49
CA LEU A 26 15.91 0.59 2.52
C LEU A 26 15.45 0.05 1.16
N ARG A 27 14.68 0.82 0.39
CA ARG A 27 14.28 0.44 -0.97
C ARG A 27 15.45 0.38 -1.94
N ILE A 28 16.46 1.22 -1.77
CA ILE A 28 17.65 1.26 -2.63
C ILE A 28 18.70 0.29 -2.10
N GLU A 29 19.40 0.67 -1.04
CA GLU A 29 20.53 -0.09 -0.49
C GLU A 29 20.11 -1.46 0.04
N GLY A 30 18.97 -1.52 0.75
CA GLY A 30 18.44 -2.77 1.31
C GLY A 30 18.06 -3.77 0.22
N THR A 31 17.48 -3.29 -0.89
CA THR A 31 17.16 -4.17 -2.03
C THR A 31 18.41 -4.70 -2.69
N ASP A 32 19.41 -3.84 -2.93
CA ASP A 32 20.70 -4.24 -3.53
C ASP A 32 21.38 -5.32 -2.68
N HIS A 33 21.41 -5.13 -1.37
CA HIS A 33 21.97 -6.10 -0.43
C HIS A 33 21.17 -7.43 -0.44
N LEU A 34 19.83 -7.37 -0.48
CA LEU A 34 18.99 -8.57 -0.51
C LEU A 34 19.15 -9.34 -1.82
N VAL A 35 19.23 -8.67 -2.95
CA VAL A 35 19.50 -9.30 -4.27
C VAL A 35 20.86 -9.99 -4.25
N ALA A 36 21.91 -9.31 -3.77
CA ALA A 36 23.25 -9.88 -3.67
C ALA A 36 23.28 -11.10 -2.73
N ALA A 37 22.65 -10.99 -1.55
CA ALA A 37 22.58 -12.09 -0.57
C ALA A 37 21.77 -13.28 -1.11
N ALA A 38 20.63 -13.04 -1.77
CA ALA A 38 19.81 -14.07 -2.36
C ALA A 38 20.58 -14.87 -3.44
N ARG A 39 21.33 -14.16 -4.30
CA ARG A 39 22.22 -14.79 -5.29
C ARG A 39 23.30 -15.63 -4.64
N ALA A 40 24.00 -15.07 -3.65
CA ALA A 40 25.07 -15.78 -2.94
C ALA A 40 24.55 -17.03 -2.19
N ALA A 41 23.33 -17.00 -1.71
CA ALA A 41 22.67 -18.12 -1.04
C ALA A 41 22.06 -19.15 -2.02
N GLY A 42 22.11 -18.92 -3.33
CA GLY A 42 21.49 -19.79 -4.33
C GLY A 42 19.96 -19.80 -4.24
N ALA A 43 19.35 -18.72 -3.77
CA ALA A 43 17.89 -18.60 -3.73
C ALA A 43 17.34 -18.67 -5.16
N ARG A 44 16.22 -19.36 -5.35
CA ARG A 44 15.55 -19.44 -6.64
C ARG A 44 14.67 -18.22 -6.90
N ARG A 45 13.96 -17.72 -5.87
CA ARG A 45 12.96 -16.68 -5.99
C ARG A 45 13.15 -15.57 -4.96
N LEU A 46 12.92 -14.34 -5.39
CA LEU A 46 12.90 -13.15 -4.52
C LEU A 46 11.57 -12.43 -4.70
N VAL A 47 10.83 -12.24 -3.62
CA VAL A 47 9.57 -11.48 -3.60
C VAL A 47 9.80 -10.18 -2.85
N ALA A 48 9.53 -9.06 -3.50
CA ALA A 48 9.70 -7.73 -2.93
C ALA A 48 8.39 -6.96 -2.86
N GLN A 49 8.23 -6.19 -1.79
CA GLN A 49 7.09 -5.29 -1.60
C GLN A 49 7.32 -3.98 -2.34
N SER A 50 6.34 -3.57 -3.14
CA SER A 50 6.21 -2.24 -3.73
C SER A 50 4.84 -1.64 -3.42
N PHE A 51 4.45 -0.56 -4.09
CA PHE A 51 3.23 0.18 -3.79
C PHE A 51 2.37 0.39 -5.04
N ALA A 52 1.06 0.09 -4.96
CA ALA A 52 0.06 0.40 -5.95
C ALA A 52 -0.69 1.70 -5.59
N GLY A 53 -0.97 2.53 -6.56
CA GLY A 53 -1.76 3.74 -6.37
C GLY A 53 -1.03 5.02 -6.78
N TRP A 54 -0.60 5.84 -5.84
CA TRP A 54 0.00 7.14 -6.15
C TRP A 54 1.24 7.12 -7.07
N PRO A 55 2.02 6.04 -7.17
CA PRO A 55 3.13 5.96 -8.13
C PRO A 55 2.72 5.94 -9.59
N PHE A 56 1.46 5.62 -9.92
CA PHE A 56 1.02 5.51 -11.31
C PHE A 56 0.90 6.85 -12.01
N ALA A 57 1.16 6.84 -13.33
CA ALA A 57 0.88 7.97 -14.20
C ALA A 57 -0.58 8.42 -14.07
N ARG A 58 -0.78 9.73 -13.91
CA ARG A 58 -2.08 10.35 -13.63
C ARG A 58 -2.94 10.58 -14.89
N VAL A 59 -2.60 9.93 -16.00
CA VAL A 59 -3.30 9.98 -17.29
C VAL A 59 -4.12 8.71 -17.52
N GLY A 60 -5.07 8.75 -18.45
CA GLY A 60 -5.91 7.59 -18.82
C GLY A 60 -6.94 7.21 -17.76
N GLY A 61 -7.33 5.94 -17.73
CA GLY A 61 -8.38 5.43 -16.86
C GLY A 61 -8.07 5.53 -15.35
N PRO A 62 -9.10 5.53 -14.51
CA PRO A 62 -8.95 5.67 -13.06
C PRO A 62 -8.37 4.43 -12.37
N VAL A 63 -8.35 3.27 -13.02
CA VAL A 63 -7.81 2.02 -12.51
C VAL A 63 -6.70 1.54 -13.44
N LYS A 64 -5.56 1.20 -12.89
CA LYS A 64 -4.34 0.82 -13.58
C LYS A 64 -4.06 -0.68 -13.51
N THR A 65 -3.39 -1.19 -14.51
CA THR A 65 -2.83 -2.54 -14.57
C THR A 65 -1.32 -2.51 -14.37
N GLU A 66 -0.69 -3.66 -14.35
CA GLU A 66 0.76 -3.78 -14.25
C GLU A 66 1.51 -3.21 -15.46
N ASP A 67 0.84 -3.12 -16.62
CA ASP A 67 1.39 -2.58 -17.88
C ASP A 67 1.38 -1.05 -17.93
N ASP A 68 0.63 -0.41 -17.02
CA ASP A 68 0.57 1.04 -16.94
C ASP A 68 1.86 1.62 -16.34
N PRO A 69 2.39 2.73 -16.89
CA PRO A 69 3.63 3.31 -16.43
C PRO A 69 3.47 4.00 -15.06
N LEU A 70 4.59 4.11 -14.37
CA LEU A 70 4.72 4.99 -13.20
C LEU A 70 4.78 6.46 -13.65
N ASP A 71 4.37 7.39 -12.79
CA ASP A 71 4.28 8.82 -13.08
C ASP A 71 5.64 9.38 -13.53
N PRO A 72 5.75 9.90 -14.77
CA PRO A 72 7.01 10.45 -15.26
C PRO A 72 7.37 11.80 -14.61
N ASP A 73 6.38 12.53 -14.09
CA ASP A 73 6.57 13.85 -13.47
C ASP A 73 5.75 14.00 -12.17
N PRO A 74 6.15 13.29 -11.10
CA PRO A 74 5.49 13.40 -9.82
C PRO A 74 5.77 14.74 -9.15
N PRO A 75 4.92 15.18 -8.19
CA PRO A 75 5.24 16.29 -7.30
C PRO A 75 6.63 16.16 -6.70
N ALA A 76 7.32 17.28 -6.53
CA ALA A 76 8.73 17.33 -6.08
C ALA A 76 8.94 16.53 -4.78
N GLU A 77 7.98 16.59 -3.85
CA GLU A 77 8.01 15.90 -2.56
C GLU A 77 7.93 14.38 -2.68
N LEU A 78 7.36 13.86 -3.79
CA LEU A 78 7.20 12.43 -4.04
C LEU A 78 8.31 11.84 -4.92
N ARG A 79 9.10 12.69 -5.58
CA ARG A 79 10.07 12.26 -6.61
C ARG A 79 11.08 11.26 -6.09
N ARG A 80 11.77 11.56 -4.99
CA ARG A 80 12.75 10.65 -4.39
C ARG A 80 12.17 9.30 -3.98
N THR A 81 10.95 9.32 -3.48
CA THR A 81 10.26 8.08 -3.09
C THR A 81 9.88 7.26 -4.31
N LEU A 82 9.44 7.90 -5.39
CA LEU A 82 9.14 7.22 -6.64
C LEU A 82 10.41 6.66 -7.30
N ASP A 83 11.52 7.39 -7.25
CA ASP A 83 12.81 6.92 -7.77
C ASP A 83 13.32 5.70 -6.98
N ALA A 84 13.14 5.70 -5.66
CA ALA A 84 13.45 4.53 -4.83
C ALA A 84 12.55 3.31 -5.14
N ILE A 85 11.28 3.55 -5.46
CA ILE A 85 10.36 2.49 -5.92
C ILE A 85 10.82 1.93 -7.27
N ARG A 86 11.16 2.79 -8.23
CA ARG A 86 11.68 2.38 -9.55
C ARG A 86 12.96 1.55 -9.41
N HIS A 87 13.88 1.98 -8.54
CA HIS A 87 15.11 1.26 -8.26
C HIS A 87 14.82 -0.15 -7.74
N LEU A 88 14.00 -0.26 -6.68
CA LEU A 88 13.61 -1.54 -6.11
C LEU A 88 13.02 -2.48 -7.16
N GLU A 89 12.04 -2.01 -7.92
CA GLU A 89 11.38 -2.83 -8.94
C GLU A 89 12.35 -3.26 -10.02
N SER A 90 13.20 -2.36 -10.52
CA SER A 90 14.19 -2.66 -11.55
C SER A 90 15.26 -3.63 -11.03
N ALA A 91 15.76 -3.46 -9.81
CA ALA A 91 16.78 -4.32 -9.22
C ALA A 91 16.27 -5.76 -9.01
N VAL A 92 15.02 -5.91 -8.55
CA VAL A 92 14.41 -7.22 -8.34
C VAL A 92 14.12 -7.92 -9.66
N LEU A 93 13.51 -7.21 -10.61
CA LEU A 93 13.15 -7.80 -11.92
C LEU A 93 14.36 -8.08 -12.81
N GLY A 94 15.40 -7.27 -12.69
CA GLY A 94 16.66 -7.44 -13.43
C GLY A 94 17.68 -8.38 -12.78
N ALA A 95 17.33 -8.99 -11.64
CA ALA A 95 18.26 -9.85 -10.92
C ALA A 95 18.49 -11.17 -11.65
N GLU A 96 19.57 -11.25 -12.44
CA GLU A 96 19.94 -12.48 -13.16
C GLU A 96 20.11 -13.68 -12.21
N GLY A 97 19.55 -14.82 -12.61
CA GLY A 97 19.58 -16.06 -11.83
C GLY A 97 18.55 -16.12 -10.70
N LEU A 98 17.70 -15.09 -10.53
CA LEU A 98 16.59 -15.06 -9.59
C LEU A 98 15.25 -14.90 -10.32
N GLU A 99 14.23 -15.59 -9.85
CA GLU A 99 12.84 -15.33 -10.21
C GLU A 99 12.34 -14.12 -9.40
N GLY A 100 12.56 -12.90 -9.92
CA GLY A 100 12.15 -11.65 -9.25
C GLY A 100 10.65 -11.42 -9.36
N ILE A 101 9.96 -11.28 -8.23
CA ILE A 101 8.55 -10.92 -8.17
C ILE A 101 8.40 -9.65 -7.35
N VAL A 102 7.66 -8.69 -7.88
CA VAL A 102 7.30 -7.45 -7.21
C VAL A 102 5.82 -7.45 -6.92
N LEU A 103 5.46 -7.31 -5.65
CA LEU A 103 4.08 -7.17 -5.21
C LEU A 103 3.78 -5.69 -4.91
N ARG A 104 3.03 -5.04 -5.79
CA ARG A 104 2.52 -3.68 -5.56
C ARG A 104 1.26 -3.77 -4.72
N TYR A 105 1.37 -3.48 -3.44
CA TYR A 105 0.24 -3.51 -2.53
C TYR A 105 -0.54 -2.20 -2.53
N GLY A 106 -1.86 -2.29 -2.42
CA GLY A 106 -2.73 -1.17 -2.11
C GLY A 106 -2.52 -0.64 -0.70
N GLY A 107 -3.33 0.34 -0.32
CA GLY A 107 -3.33 0.85 1.05
C GLY A 107 -3.71 -0.26 2.04
N PHE A 108 -2.80 -0.57 2.97
CA PHE A 108 -3.08 -1.58 3.99
C PHE A 108 -4.13 -1.11 4.98
N TYR A 109 -5.07 -1.98 5.30
CA TYR A 109 -5.97 -1.84 6.43
C TYR A 109 -6.07 -3.13 7.23
N GLY A 110 -6.59 -3.05 8.44
CA GLY A 110 -6.70 -4.19 9.34
C GLY A 110 -5.76 -4.11 10.54
N PRO A 111 -5.74 -5.14 11.39
CA PRO A 111 -4.97 -5.14 12.63
C PRO A 111 -3.49 -4.83 12.43
N GLY A 112 -2.95 -3.93 13.26
CA GLY A 112 -1.53 -3.57 13.21
C GLY A 112 -1.12 -2.64 12.07
N THR A 113 -2.09 -2.13 11.28
CA THR A 113 -1.84 -1.15 10.22
C THR A 113 -2.22 0.27 10.67
N SER A 114 -1.83 1.27 9.87
CA SER A 114 -2.24 2.66 10.12
C SER A 114 -3.76 2.86 10.05
N ALA A 115 -4.45 2.08 9.24
CA ALA A 115 -5.90 2.05 9.10
C ALA A 115 -6.52 0.84 9.83
N GLY A 116 -5.98 0.48 10.97
CA GLY A 116 -6.51 -0.50 11.92
C GLY A 116 -6.77 0.13 13.28
N GLU A 117 -7.40 -0.61 14.19
CA GLU A 117 -7.62 -0.12 15.56
C GLU A 117 -6.29 0.17 16.25
N GLY A 118 -6.17 1.34 16.89
CA GLY A 118 -4.92 1.86 17.44
C GLY A 118 -3.97 2.47 16.41
N GLY A 119 -4.31 2.45 15.12
CA GLY A 119 -3.50 3.04 14.06
C GLY A 119 -3.66 4.57 13.97
N TYR A 120 -2.59 5.27 13.60
CA TYR A 120 -2.56 6.73 13.58
C TYR A 120 -3.59 7.35 12.63
N MET A 121 -3.94 6.67 11.53
CA MET A 121 -4.93 7.19 10.57
C MET A 121 -6.33 7.26 11.20
N LEU A 122 -6.74 6.25 11.97
CA LEU A 122 -8.01 6.29 12.71
C LEU A 122 -7.99 7.36 13.79
N ASP A 123 -6.87 7.55 14.47
CA ASP A 123 -6.71 8.60 15.47
C ASP A 123 -6.80 10.00 14.85
N ASP A 124 -6.18 10.23 13.70
CA ASP A 124 -6.28 11.50 12.99
C ASP A 124 -7.69 11.76 12.45
N LEU A 125 -8.41 10.72 12.02
CA LEU A 125 -9.82 10.83 11.66
C LEU A 125 -10.68 11.23 12.88
N ARG A 126 -10.50 10.58 14.04
CA ARG A 126 -11.19 10.91 15.29
C ARG A 126 -10.91 12.35 15.72
N ARG A 127 -9.67 12.84 15.52
CA ARG A 127 -9.25 14.23 15.78
C ARG A 127 -9.59 15.22 14.67
N ARG A 128 -10.23 14.76 13.58
CA ARG A 128 -10.59 15.56 12.40
C ARG A 128 -9.41 16.23 11.70
N ARG A 129 -8.25 15.57 11.71
CA ARG A 129 -7.01 16.07 11.10
C ARG A 129 -6.83 15.58 9.66
N PHE A 130 -7.69 14.66 9.19
CA PHE A 130 -7.61 14.07 7.85
C PHE A 130 -8.81 14.55 7.00
N PRO A 131 -8.70 15.68 6.30
CA PRO A 131 -9.79 16.24 5.49
C PRO A 131 -9.85 15.62 4.11
N VAL A 132 -11.01 15.72 3.45
CA VAL A 132 -11.14 15.53 2.01
C VAL A 132 -10.69 16.81 1.32
N ILE A 133 -9.69 16.74 0.42
CA ILE A 133 -9.20 17.89 -0.34
C ILE A 133 -9.94 17.97 -1.69
N GLY A 134 -10.42 19.15 -2.02
CA GLY A 134 -11.18 19.39 -3.26
C GLY A 134 -12.41 18.49 -3.37
N ALA A 135 -12.59 17.89 -4.54
CA ALA A 135 -13.67 16.94 -4.78
C ALA A 135 -13.37 15.52 -4.27
N GLY A 136 -12.11 15.23 -3.89
CA GLY A 136 -11.68 13.90 -3.46
C GLY A 136 -11.82 12.86 -4.56
N THR A 137 -11.42 13.20 -5.78
CA THR A 137 -11.59 12.37 -6.99
C THR A 137 -10.49 11.33 -7.18
N GLY A 138 -9.38 11.45 -6.46
CA GLY A 138 -8.29 10.46 -6.51
C GLY A 138 -8.82 9.07 -6.14
N VAL A 139 -8.52 8.06 -6.95
CA VAL A 139 -8.99 6.69 -6.76
C VAL A 139 -7.91 5.89 -6.03
N CYS A 140 -8.28 5.30 -4.91
CA CYS A 140 -7.42 4.44 -4.11
C CYS A 140 -7.88 2.98 -4.20
N SER A 141 -6.94 2.07 -4.06
CA SER A 141 -7.18 0.65 -3.86
C SER A 141 -6.59 0.21 -2.54
N PHE A 142 -7.25 -0.73 -1.88
CA PHE A 142 -6.91 -1.21 -0.55
C PHE A 142 -6.60 -2.70 -0.58
N VAL A 143 -6.00 -3.19 0.48
CA VAL A 143 -5.86 -4.63 0.75
C VAL A 143 -5.85 -4.87 2.25
N HIS A 144 -6.59 -5.88 2.71
CA HIS A 144 -6.53 -6.31 4.10
C HIS A 144 -5.18 -6.95 4.39
N ILE A 145 -4.64 -6.76 5.58
CA ILE A 145 -3.30 -7.28 5.93
C ILE A 145 -3.20 -8.80 5.81
N ASP A 146 -4.26 -9.54 6.14
CA ASP A 146 -4.30 -11.00 5.99
C ASP A 146 -4.29 -11.41 4.51
N ASP A 147 -4.99 -10.66 3.65
CA ASP A 147 -4.99 -10.89 2.20
C ASP A 147 -3.63 -10.58 1.59
N ALA A 148 -2.94 -9.56 2.09
CA ALA A 148 -1.56 -9.27 1.69
C ALA A 148 -0.62 -10.42 2.07
N ALA A 149 -0.77 -11.01 3.25
CA ALA A 149 0.01 -12.16 3.69
C ALA A 149 -0.24 -13.38 2.79
N THR A 150 -1.50 -13.70 2.49
CA THR A 150 -1.84 -14.84 1.60
C THR A 150 -1.36 -14.62 0.17
N ALA A 151 -1.38 -13.38 -0.34
CA ALA A 151 -0.82 -13.04 -1.65
C ALA A 151 0.70 -13.24 -1.68
N THR A 152 1.39 -12.87 -0.60
CA THR A 152 2.85 -13.09 -0.47
C THR A 152 3.18 -14.57 -0.53
N LEU A 153 2.45 -15.41 0.22
CA LEU A 153 2.63 -16.86 0.20
C LEU A 153 2.36 -17.44 -1.20
N ALA A 154 1.27 -17.00 -1.85
CA ALA A 154 0.98 -17.43 -3.21
C ALA A 154 2.10 -17.05 -4.21
N ALA A 155 2.68 -15.86 -4.07
CA ALA A 155 3.79 -15.40 -4.90
C ALA A 155 5.11 -16.16 -4.66
N LEU A 156 5.33 -16.71 -3.46
CA LEU A 156 6.48 -17.59 -3.19
C LEU A 156 6.38 -18.92 -3.93
N GLU A 157 5.17 -19.42 -4.14
CA GLU A 157 4.91 -20.73 -4.71
C GLU A 157 4.58 -20.69 -6.20
N ARG A 158 3.93 -19.63 -6.67
CA ARG A 158 3.30 -19.52 -8.00
C ARG A 158 3.65 -18.21 -8.69
N GLY A 159 3.22 -18.12 -9.94
CA GLY A 159 3.40 -16.94 -10.77
C GLY A 159 4.76 -16.92 -11.49
N ALA A 160 4.78 -16.31 -12.66
CA ALA A 160 6.00 -15.99 -13.39
C ALA A 160 6.72 -14.78 -12.75
N PRO A 161 8.04 -14.63 -12.94
CA PRO A 161 8.73 -13.39 -12.60
C PRO A 161 8.02 -12.17 -13.19
N GLY A 162 7.88 -11.11 -12.41
CA GLY A 162 7.18 -9.91 -12.85
C GLY A 162 6.48 -9.15 -11.73
N ILE A 163 5.65 -8.19 -12.12
CA ILE A 163 4.90 -7.35 -11.21
C ILE A 163 3.47 -7.88 -11.06
N TYR A 164 2.95 -7.84 -9.84
CA TYR A 164 1.56 -8.16 -9.51
C TYR A 164 0.98 -7.09 -8.59
N GLN A 165 -0.24 -6.64 -8.89
CA GLN A 165 -0.97 -5.71 -8.02
C GLN A 165 -1.83 -6.50 -7.06
N ILE A 166 -1.64 -6.25 -5.77
CA ILE A 166 -2.33 -6.92 -4.67
C ILE A 166 -3.25 -5.92 -3.98
N VAL A 167 -4.49 -5.94 -4.42
CA VAL A 167 -5.55 -5.03 -3.98
C VAL A 167 -6.88 -5.77 -3.89
N ASP A 168 -7.84 -5.19 -3.19
CA ASP A 168 -9.25 -5.66 -3.21
C ASP A 168 -9.92 -5.38 -4.56
N ASP A 169 -11.21 -5.72 -4.68
CA ASP A 169 -11.98 -5.63 -5.93
C ASP A 169 -12.70 -4.28 -6.10
N ASP A 170 -12.53 -3.34 -5.18
CA ASP A 170 -13.35 -2.13 -5.07
C ASP A 170 -12.50 -0.84 -5.04
N PRO A 171 -11.81 -0.48 -6.15
CA PRO A 171 -11.15 0.81 -6.24
C PRO A 171 -12.14 1.95 -6.04
N ALA A 172 -11.83 2.93 -5.21
CA ALA A 172 -12.79 3.96 -4.85
C ALA A 172 -12.16 5.36 -4.73
N PRO A 173 -12.94 6.42 -5.06
CA PRO A 173 -12.47 7.78 -4.85
C PRO A 173 -12.38 8.12 -3.36
N VAL A 174 -11.47 9.03 -3.02
CA VAL A 174 -11.28 9.53 -1.66
C VAL A 174 -12.60 10.01 -1.04
N SER A 175 -13.43 10.66 -1.86
CA SER A 175 -14.74 11.15 -1.44
C SER A 175 -15.72 10.06 -0.99
N ALA A 176 -15.46 8.80 -1.34
CA ALA A 176 -16.27 7.66 -0.93
C ALA A 176 -15.65 6.90 0.25
N TRP A 177 -14.36 6.52 0.15
CA TRP A 177 -13.75 5.67 1.17
C TRP A 177 -13.41 6.41 2.46
N LEU A 178 -12.97 7.68 2.39
CA LEU A 178 -12.53 8.40 3.58
C LEU A 178 -13.68 8.69 4.58
N PRO A 179 -14.89 9.10 4.14
CA PRO A 179 -16.04 9.18 5.03
C PRO A 179 -16.46 7.82 5.61
N ALA A 180 -16.35 6.74 4.83
CA ALA A 180 -16.69 5.40 5.30
C ALA A 180 -15.69 4.90 6.36
N LEU A 181 -14.39 5.15 6.18
CA LEU A 181 -13.37 4.85 7.19
C LEU A 181 -13.59 5.67 8.47
N ALA A 182 -13.94 6.96 8.33
CA ALA A 182 -14.27 7.80 9.47
C ALA A 182 -15.47 7.26 10.25
N ALA A 183 -16.52 6.84 9.54
CA ALA A 183 -17.70 6.23 10.17
C ALA A 183 -17.35 4.92 10.90
N ALA A 184 -16.54 4.06 10.28
CA ALA A 184 -16.06 2.82 10.89
C ALA A 184 -15.20 3.08 12.15
N ALA A 185 -14.42 4.18 12.16
CA ALA A 185 -13.65 4.62 13.32
C ALA A 185 -14.47 5.32 14.43
N GLY A 186 -15.80 5.42 14.27
CA GLY A 186 -16.64 6.19 15.17
C GLY A 186 -16.40 7.70 15.14
N ALA A 187 -15.75 8.19 14.06
CA ALA A 187 -15.40 9.59 13.90
C ALA A 187 -16.50 10.38 13.16
N ARG A 188 -16.53 11.69 13.39
CA ARG A 188 -17.39 12.59 12.60
C ARG A 188 -16.92 12.63 11.14
N PRO A 189 -17.80 12.89 10.17
CA PRO A 189 -17.42 13.02 8.78
C PRO A 189 -16.23 13.98 8.58
N PRO A 190 -15.28 13.65 7.69
CA PRO A 190 -14.14 14.49 7.38
C PRO A 190 -14.58 15.87 6.87
N ARG A 191 -13.83 16.91 7.24
CA ARG A 191 -14.04 18.25 6.69
C ARG A 191 -13.63 18.27 5.22
N ARG A 192 -14.24 19.13 4.42
CA ARG A 192 -13.78 19.43 3.07
C ARG A 192 -12.93 20.69 3.08
N VAL A 193 -11.78 20.62 2.42
CA VAL A 193 -10.85 21.74 2.26
C VAL A 193 -10.67 22.02 0.77
N PRO A 194 -10.83 23.28 0.30
CA PRO A 194 -10.57 23.63 -1.08
C PRO A 194 -9.13 23.28 -1.49
N ALA A 195 -8.94 22.80 -2.73
CA ALA A 195 -7.62 22.37 -3.21
C ALA A 195 -6.56 23.48 -3.14
N TRP A 196 -6.94 24.74 -3.46
CA TRP A 196 -6.01 25.87 -3.39
C TRP A 196 -5.49 26.12 -1.97
N LEU A 197 -6.36 25.97 -0.95
CA LEU A 197 -5.97 26.15 0.46
C LEU A 197 -5.09 24.98 0.93
N ALA A 198 -5.44 23.75 0.54
CA ALA A 198 -4.63 22.58 0.84
C ALA A 198 -3.23 22.67 0.20
N ARG A 199 -3.14 23.16 -1.04
CA ARG A 199 -1.87 23.40 -1.73
C ARG A 199 -0.97 24.37 -0.96
N LEU A 200 -1.54 25.44 -0.43
CA LEU A 200 -0.81 26.43 0.35
C LEU A 200 -0.34 25.86 1.72
N LEU A 201 -1.18 25.09 2.41
CA LEU A 201 -0.92 24.60 3.76
C LEU A 201 -0.12 23.30 3.80
N ALA A 202 -0.42 22.37 2.90
CA ALA A 202 0.10 21.01 2.90
C ALA A 202 0.99 20.66 1.69
N GLY A 203 0.98 21.49 0.63
CA GLY A 203 1.79 21.27 -0.59
C GLY A 203 1.01 20.60 -1.72
N GLU A 204 1.64 20.56 -2.91
CA GLU A 204 1.05 19.99 -4.12
C GLU A 204 0.76 18.50 -3.98
N HIS A 205 1.69 17.75 -3.35
CA HIS A 205 1.52 16.31 -3.15
C HIS A 205 0.24 15.96 -2.39
N ALA A 206 -0.21 16.78 -1.43
CA ALA A 206 -1.45 16.53 -0.70
C ALA A 206 -2.68 16.64 -1.61
N VAL A 207 -2.66 17.59 -2.54
CA VAL A 207 -3.73 17.75 -3.54
C VAL A 207 -3.72 16.55 -4.48
N VAL A 208 -2.56 16.20 -5.04
CA VAL A 208 -2.40 15.06 -5.96
C VAL A 208 -2.86 13.76 -5.31
N LEU A 209 -2.43 13.47 -4.09
CA LEU A 209 -2.82 12.26 -3.36
C LEU A 209 -4.33 12.14 -3.12
N MET A 210 -5.05 13.28 -3.04
CA MET A 210 -6.48 13.29 -2.78
C MET A 210 -7.35 13.42 -4.05
N THR A 211 -6.78 13.91 -5.15
CA THR A 211 -7.59 14.26 -6.33
C THR A 211 -7.19 13.57 -7.63
N GLU A 212 -5.94 13.08 -7.74
CA GLU A 212 -5.39 12.64 -9.03
C GLU A 212 -4.85 11.21 -9.03
N VAL A 213 -4.62 10.61 -7.87
CA VAL A 213 -4.12 9.22 -7.79
C VAL A 213 -5.04 8.23 -8.50
N ARG A 214 -4.46 7.14 -8.96
CA ARG A 214 -5.15 6.08 -9.68
C ARG A 214 -5.20 4.80 -8.86
N GLY A 215 -6.33 4.11 -8.93
CA GLY A 215 -6.48 2.78 -8.35
C GLY A 215 -5.74 1.71 -9.15
N ALA A 216 -5.83 0.49 -8.68
CA ALA A 216 -5.16 -0.67 -9.24
C ALA A 216 -6.12 -1.83 -9.47
N SER A 217 -5.80 -2.72 -10.43
CA SER A 217 -6.55 -3.93 -10.74
C SER A 217 -5.77 -5.17 -10.27
N ASN A 218 -6.42 -6.09 -9.58
CA ASN A 218 -5.83 -7.37 -9.15
C ASN A 218 -6.06 -8.52 -10.16
N ALA A 219 -6.52 -8.22 -11.36
CA ALA A 219 -6.91 -9.23 -12.35
C ALA A 219 -5.76 -10.18 -12.69
N LYS A 220 -4.53 -9.68 -12.80
CA LYS A 220 -3.34 -10.50 -13.05
C LYS A 220 -3.02 -11.41 -11.87
N ALA A 221 -3.03 -10.90 -10.65
CA ALA A 221 -2.80 -11.70 -9.45
C ALA A 221 -3.81 -12.84 -9.31
N LYS A 222 -5.09 -12.57 -9.56
CA LYS A 222 -6.13 -13.60 -9.58
C LYS A 222 -5.89 -14.69 -10.60
N ARG A 223 -5.48 -14.32 -11.81
CA ARG A 223 -5.27 -15.23 -12.93
C ARG A 223 -4.00 -16.08 -12.76
N GLU A 224 -2.89 -15.46 -12.37
CA GLU A 224 -1.56 -16.07 -12.44
C GLU A 224 -1.07 -16.60 -11.08
N LEU A 225 -1.41 -15.94 -9.96
CA LEU A 225 -1.11 -16.46 -8.62
C LEU A 225 -2.23 -17.37 -8.09
N GLY A 226 -3.40 -17.40 -8.75
CA GLY A 226 -4.59 -18.08 -8.21
C GLY A 226 -5.05 -17.51 -6.87
N TRP A 227 -4.60 -16.28 -6.54
CA TRP A 227 -4.95 -15.59 -5.31
C TRP A 227 -6.29 -14.87 -5.46
N ARG A 228 -7.07 -14.88 -4.38
CA ARG A 228 -8.31 -14.11 -4.28
C ARG A 228 -8.38 -13.48 -2.89
N PRO A 229 -8.75 -12.20 -2.77
CA PRO A 229 -8.90 -11.58 -1.46
C PRO A 229 -10.09 -12.20 -0.69
N ALA A 230 -9.87 -12.54 0.56
CA ALA A 230 -10.94 -12.93 1.48
C ALA A 230 -11.78 -11.70 1.89
N HIS A 231 -11.19 -10.51 1.82
CA HIS A 231 -11.85 -9.22 2.02
C HIS A 231 -11.95 -8.50 0.66
N PRO A 232 -12.94 -8.84 -0.19
CA PRO A 232 -12.98 -8.38 -1.58
C PRO A 232 -13.37 -6.90 -1.71
N SER A 233 -13.77 -6.24 -0.63
CA SER A 233 -14.11 -4.83 -0.62
C SER A 233 -13.77 -4.19 0.72
N TRP A 234 -13.08 -3.04 0.67
CA TRP A 234 -12.84 -2.18 1.81
C TRP A 234 -14.14 -1.75 2.52
N ARG A 235 -15.28 -1.72 1.80
CA ARG A 235 -16.59 -1.33 2.39
C ARG A 235 -17.01 -2.27 3.52
N GLN A 236 -16.82 -3.56 3.32
CA GLN A 236 -17.05 -4.55 4.38
C GLN A 236 -15.84 -4.57 5.33
N GLY A 237 -14.63 -4.56 4.78
CA GLY A 237 -13.40 -4.64 5.56
C GLY A 237 -13.28 -3.55 6.61
N PHE A 238 -13.61 -2.29 6.29
CA PHE A 238 -13.60 -1.20 7.27
C PHE A 238 -14.62 -1.38 8.39
N ARG A 239 -15.73 -2.07 8.13
CA ARG A 239 -16.76 -2.32 9.16
C ARG A 239 -16.41 -3.46 10.10
N THR A 240 -15.72 -4.48 9.61
CA THR A 240 -15.53 -5.74 10.34
C THR A 240 -14.06 -6.13 10.54
N GLY A 241 -13.13 -5.54 9.79
CA GLY A 241 -11.73 -5.97 9.71
C GLY A 241 -10.71 -5.00 10.32
N LEU A 242 -11.13 -3.92 10.98
CA LEU A 242 -10.19 -2.96 11.58
C LEU A 242 -9.68 -3.36 12.97
N GLY A 243 -10.41 -4.24 13.65
CA GLY A 243 -10.11 -4.71 15.00
C GLY A 243 -8.98 -5.73 15.07
N PRO A 244 -8.61 -6.17 16.28
CA PRO A 244 -7.64 -7.25 16.45
C PRO A 244 -8.15 -8.51 15.72
N PRO A 245 -7.22 -9.39 15.24
CA PRO A 245 -7.64 -10.61 14.57
C PRO A 245 -8.59 -11.39 15.46
N SER A 246 -9.74 -11.77 14.90
CA SER A 246 -10.65 -12.68 15.59
C SER A 246 -9.83 -13.92 16.00
N GLN A 247 -9.92 -14.34 17.25
CA GLN A 247 -9.15 -15.47 17.79
C GLN A 247 -9.40 -16.82 17.08
N ALA A 248 -10.18 -16.83 16.01
CA ALA A 248 -10.52 -18.01 15.22
C ALA A 248 -9.36 -18.56 14.35
N HIS A 249 -8.20 -17.90 14.30
CA HIS A 249 -7.01 -18.36 13.57
C HIS A 249 -5.78 -18.57 14.44
N ALA A 250 -5.96 -18.74 15.75
CA ALA A 250 -4.94 -19.38 16.56
C ALA A 250 -4.86 -20.85 16.09
N LEU A 251 -3.79 -21.19 15.39
CA LEU A 251 -3.42 -22.56 15.05
C LEU A 251 -3.62 -23.41 16.32
N ALA A 252 -4.49 -24.40 16.24
CA ALA A 252 -4.61 -25.40 17.30
C ALA A 252 -3.22 -25.99 17.52
N PRO A 253 -2.70 -26.00 18.76
CA PRO A 253 -1.47 -26.71 19.04
C PRO A 253 -1.79 -28.19 18.80
N ASP A 254 -1.14 -28.76 17.77
CA ASP A 254 -1.12 -30.22 17.58
C ASP A 254 -0.55 -30.86 18.85
N GLY A 255 -1.47 -31.29 19.72
CA GLY A 255 -1.17 -32.12 20.87
C GLY A 255 -0.72 -33.53 20.44
N ARG A 256 0.54 -33.70 20.07
CA ARG A 256 1.18 -35.00 20.04
C ARG A 256 2.15 -35.09 21.21
N SER A 257 1.67 -35.67 22.27
CA SER A 257 2.56 -36.32 23.25
C SER A 257 3.34 -37.43 22.54
N LEU A 258 4.64 -37.33 22.55
CA LEU A 258 5.52 -38.45 22.23
C LEU A 258 5.80 -39.26 23.49
N PRO A 259 5.97 -40.59 23.37
CA PRO A 259 6.08 -41.53 24.46
C PRO A 259 7.35 -41.40 25.32
#